data_a5e99be9daf45a01fa4bf6ff2ec31884
#
_entry.id   a5e99be9daf45a01fa4bf6ff2ec31884
#
_cell.length_a   1.000
_cell.length_b   1.000
_cell.length_c   1.000
_cell.angle_alpha   90.00
_cell.angle_beta   90.00
_cell.angle_gamma   90.00
#
_symmetry.space_group_name_H-M   'P 1'
#
loop_
_entity.id
_entity.type
_entity.pdbx_description
1 polymer ?
#
loop_
_entity_poly.entity_id
_entity_poly.type
_entity_poly.pdbx_seq_one_letter_code
_entity_poly.pdbx_strand_id
1 'polypeptide(L)'
;AELIETLNQLGVNRISLGLQSLNELELNAMNRAHSKEQSLSALNLLNKEKTITLSVDLIYGTPWKSDEQWRGELEFIQGFSSIKHLSAYALTIEEKTVLAHQVNKNIIPPIDEEKAAVQFDLLQKHIEEIGWEAYEISNYCEIGHRAIHNSNYWNFLPYFGFGPSAHSYDGENLRYWNQPNNAKYISAIENQSFPREIEELTEIDRLNEYIMVKLR
;
A
#
# COMPACT_ATOMS: atom_id res chain seq x y z
N ALA A 1 -3.59 -13.78 18.59
CA ALA A 1 -2.63 -13.68 19.71
C ALA A 1 -1.36 -14.47 19.38
N GLU A 2 -1.42 -15.78 19.17
CA GLU A 2 -0.27 -16.67 18.90
C GLU A 2 0.63 -16.18 17.73
N LEU A 3 0.03 -15.78 16.60
CA LEU A 3 0.79 -15.22 15.47
C LEU A 3 1.59 -13.98 15.87
N ILE A 4 1.00 -13.06 16.63
CA ILE A 4 1.66 -11.82 17.05
C ILE A 4 2.82 -12.15 17.99
N GLU A 5 2.64 -13.07 18.90
CA GLU A 5 3.71 -13.55 19.80
C GLU A 5 4.88 -14.14 18.99
N THR A 6 4.58 -14.97 18.00
CA THR A 6 5.60 -15.51 17.08
C THR A 6 6.33 -14.42 16.32
N LEU A 7 5.61 -13.43 15.79
CA LEU A 7 6.21 -12.30 15.08
C LEU A 7 7.13 -11.47 15.99
N ASN A 8 6.71 -11.21 17.23
CA ASN A 8 7.54 -10.53 18.23
C ASN A 8 8.82 -11.32 18.53
N GLN A 9 8.74 -12.65 18.70
CA GLN A 9 9.91 -13.53 18.93
C GLN A 9 10.89 -13.51 17.76
N LEU A 10 10.36 -13.33 16.53
CA LEU A 10 11.16 -13.21 15.30
C LEU A 10 11.73 -11.79 15.09
N GLY A 11 11.46 -10.83 15.98
CA GLY A 11 11.95 -9.46 15.91
C GLY A 11 11.18 -8.58 14.94
N VAL A 12 9.98 -8.97 14.52
CA VAL A 12 9.09 -8.12 13.71
C VAL A 12 8.62 -6.93 14.55
N ASN A 13 8.93 -5.72 14.12
CA ASN A 13 8.61 -4.49 14.84
C ASN A 13 7.68 -3.55 14.06
N ARG A 14 7.27 -3.91 12.86
CA ARG A 14 6.33 -3.16 12.02
C ARG A 14 5.38 -4.12 11.29
N ILE A 15 4.10 -3.80 11.32
CA ILE A 15 3.06 -4.51 10.59
C ILE A 15 2.28 -3.50 9.74
N SER A 16 2.07 -3.78 8.46
CA SER A 16 1.12 -3.06 7.61
C SER A 16 -0.19 -3.82 7.55
N LEU A 17 -1.27 -3.15 7.89
CA LEU A 17 -2.61 -3.72 7.94
C LEU A 17 -3.50 -3.07 6.88
N GLY A 18 -3.88 -3.83 5.87
CA GLY A 18 -4.77 -3.37 4.81
C GLY A 18 -6.21 -3.29 5.29
N LEU A 19 -6.60 -2.16 5.88
CA LEU A 19 -7.99 -1.88 6.26
C LEU A 19 -8.85 -1.61 5.03
N GLN A 20 -8.32 -0.85 4.10
CA GLN A 20 -8.92 -0.39 2.86
C GLN A 20 -10.08 0.59 3.07
N SER A 21 -11.05 0.26 3.93
CA SER A 21 -12.15 1.10 4.36
C SER A 21 -12.71 0.59 5.70
N LEU A 22 -13.37 1.47 6.44
CA LEU A 22 -14.20 1.13 7.60
C LEU A 22 -15.70 1.06 7.24
N ASN A 23 -16.03 1.05 5.96
CA ASN A 23 -17.39 0.91 5.44
C ASN A 23 -17.57 -0.47 4.80
N GLU A 24 -18.51 -1.25 5.33
CA GLU A 24 -18.79 -2.61 4.86
C GLU A 24 -19.22 -2.67 3.39
N LEU A 25 -19.96 -1.66 2.92
CA LEU A 25 -20.38 -1.58 1.51
C LEU A 25 -19.17 -1.45 0.57
N GLU A 26 -18.17 -0.66 0.97
CA GLU A 26 -16.94 -0.48 0.19
C GLU A 26 -16.09 -1.75 0.18
N LEU A 27 -15.92 -2.39 1.34
CA LEU A 27 -15.19 -3.65 1.44
C LEU A 27 -15.79 -4.72 0.53
N ASN A 28 -17.11 -4.86 0.54
CA ASN A 28 -17.82 -5.79 -0.32
C ASN A 28 -17.70 -5.41 -1.81
N ALA A 29 -17.85 -4.13 -2.15
CA ALA A 29 -17.72 -3.67 -3.54
C ALA A 29 -16.31 -3.86 -4.11
N MET A 30 -15.28 -3.70 -3.27
CA MET A 30 -13.89 -3.98 -3.60
C MET A 30 -13.52 -5.47 -3.48
N ASN A 31 -14.50 -6.35 -3.21
CA ASN A 31 -14.31 -7.79 -3.05
C ASN A 31 -13.21 -8.15 -2.02
N ARG A 32 -13.21 -7.45 -0.88
CA ARG A 32 -12.27 -7.74 0.21
C ARG A 32 -12.72 -8.95 1.01
N ALA A 33 -11.76 -9.80 1.39
CA ALA A 33 -12.03 -11.05 2.10
C ALA A 33 -12.34 -10.85 3.59
N HIS A 34 -12.09 -9.65 4.14
CA HIS A 34 -12.31 -9.32 5.55
C HIS A 34 -13.47 -8.34 5.72
N SER A 35 -14.09 -8.37 6.89
CA SER A 35 -15.13 -7.43 7.30
C SER A 35 -14.56 -6.27 8.12
N LYS A 36 -15.38 -5.23 8.31
CA LYS A 36 -15.06 -4.13 9.22
C LYS A 36 -14.77 -4.63 10.64
N GLU A 37 -15.58 -5.56 11.17
CA GLU A 37 -15.39 -6.12 12.51
C GLU A 37 -14.06 -6.84 12.66
N GLN A 38 -13.63 -7.57 11.63
CA GLN A 38 -12.33 -8.23 11.61
C GLN A 38 -11.20 -7.20 11.59
N SER A 39 -11.33 -6.11 10.83
CA SER A 39 -10.40 -4.99 10.82
C SER A 39 -10.27 -4.35 12.19
N LEU A 40 -11.40 -4.03 12.84
CA LEU A 40 -11.43 -3.45 14.19
C LEU A 40 -10.83 -4.38 15.24
N SER A 41 -11.12 -5.67 15.15
CA SER A 41 -10.56 -6.68 16.04
C SER A 41 -9.04 -6.77 15.90
N ALA A 42 -8.52 -6.75 14.68
CA ALA A 42 -7.09 -6.76 14.40
C ALA A 42 -6.39 -5.50 14.92
N LEU A 43 -6.97 -4.31 14.66
CA LEU A 43 -6.46 -3.04 15.20
C LEU A 43 -6.40 -3.04 16.73
N ASN A 44 -7.47 -3.44 17.40
CA ASN A 44 -7.55 -3.48 18.86
C ASN A 44 -6.54 -4.48 19.45
N LEU A 45 -6.30 -5.59 18.77
CA LEU A 45 -5.32 -6.57 19.18
C LEU A 45 -3.89 -6.03 19.05
N LEU A 46 -3.57 -5.47 17.89
CA LEU A 46 -2.23 -4.94 17.59
C LEU A 46 -1.92 -3.67 18.39
N ASN A 47 -2.91 -2.84 18.70
CA ASN A 47 -2.71 -1.63 19.49
C ASN A 47 -2.28 -1.90 20.95
N LYS A 48 -2.42 -3.14 21.43
CA LYS A 48 -1.92 -3.56 22.74
C LYS A 48 -0.43 -3.89 22.74
N GLU A 49 0.14 -4.11 21.56
CA GLU A 49 1.54 -4.48 21.39
C GLU A 49 2.43 -3.24 21.38
N LYS A 50 3.28 -3.10 22.39
CA LYS A 50 4.15 -1.91 22.55
C LYS A 50 5.38 -1.95 21.66
N THR A 51 5.74 -3.11 21.16
CA THR A 51 6.95 -3.36 20.35
C THR A 51 6.72 -3.26 18.85
N ILE A 52 5.43 -3.20 18.44
CA ILE A 52 5.03 -3.18 17.03
C ILE A 52 4.45 -1.81 16.70
N THR A 53 4.99 -1.18 15.67
CA THR A 53 4.38 -0.02 15.02
C THR A 53 3.46 -0.47 13.88
N LEU A 54 2.31 0.20 13.75
CA LEU A 54 1.37 -0.10 12.68
C LEU A 54 1.48 0.89 11.53
N SER A 55 1.42 0.35 10.34
CA SER A 55 1.01 1.02 9.12
C SER A 55 -0.41 0.57 8.79
N VAL A 56 -1.26 1.47 8.36
CA VAL A 56 -2.59 1.12 7.86
C VAL A 56 -2.75 1.61 6.43
N ASP A 57 -3.47 0.82 5.62
CA ASP A 57 -3.73 1.18 4.24
C ASP A 57 -5.22 1.49 4.08
N LEU A 58 -5.55 2.66 3.54
CA LEU A 58 -6.90 3.13 3.24
C LEU A 58 -7.05 3.48 1.77
N ILE A 59 -8.28 3.36 1.26
CA ILE A 59 -8.64 3.75 -0.11
C ILE A 59 -9.68 4.87 -0.04
N TYR A 60 -9.44 5.95 -0.79
CA TYR A 60 -10.35 7.07 -0.95
C TYR A 60 -10.76 7.26 -2.42
N GLY A 61 -11.63 8.23 -2.72
CA GLY A 61 -12.12 8.50 -4.07
C GLY A 61 -13.09 7.42 -4.58
N THR A 62 -13.60 6.57 -3.70
CA THR A 62 -14.58 5.55 -4.09
C THR A 62 -15.95 6.18 -4.35
N PRO A 63 -16.78 5.62 -5.24
CA PRO A 63 -18.13 6.14 -5.48
C PRO A 63 -19.04 6.14 -4.24
N TRP A 64 -18.76 5.29 -3.26
CA TRP A 64 -19.59 5.06 -2.09
C TRP A 64 -19.19 5.87 -0.86
N LYS A 65 -18.01 6.44 -0.82
CA LYS A 65 -17.47 7.18 0.33
C LYS A 65 -17.82 8.65 0.23
N SER A 66 -18.53 9.20 1.22
CA SER A 66 -18.68 10.65 1.34
C SER A 66 -17.45 11.31 1.97
N ASP A 67 -17.34 12.64 1.86
CA ASP A 67 -16.24 13.39 2.47
C ASP A 67 -16.27 13.33 3.99
N GLU A 68 -17.48 13.30 4.59
CA GLU A 68 -17.66 13.11 6.04
C GLU A 68 -17.21 11.72 6.48
N GLN A 69 -17.53 10.68 5.71
CA GLN A 69 -17.07 9.33 5.99
C GLN A 69 -15.54 9.24 5.91
N TRP A 70 -14.93 9.88 4.90
CA TRP A 70 -13.48 9.92 4.77
C TRP A 70 -12.80 10.60 5.96
N ARG A 71 -13.29 11.77 6.38
CA ARG A 71 -12.82 12.46 7.59
C ARG A 71 -12.95 11.58 8.82
N GLY A 72 -14.12 10.96 9.02
CA GLY A 72 -14.36 10.07 10.13
C GLY A 72 -13.41 8.85 10.17
N GLU A 73 -13.02 8.31 9.02
CA GLU A 73 -12.02 7.23 8.95
C GLU A 73 -10.62 7.73 9.37
N LEU A 74 -10.19 8.90 8.90
CA LEU A 74 -8.91 9.51 9.27
C LEU A 74 -8.84 9.81 10.78
N GLU A 75 -9.89 10.41 11.34
CA GLU A 75 -10.01 10.70 12.77
C GLU A 75 -10.00 9.40 13.60
N PHE A 76 -10.70 8.37 13.10
CA PHE A 76 -10.79 7.08 13.79
C PHE A 76 -9.43 6.40 13.90
N ILE A 77 -8.64 6.32 12.82
CA ILE A 77 -7.31 5.69 12.86
C ILE A 77 -6.33 6.46 13.74
N GLN A 78 -6.45 7.79 13.81
CA GLN A 78 -5.63 8.62 14.68
C GLN A 78 -5.83 8.30 16.17
N GLY A 79 -6.98 7.75 16.56
CA GLY A 79 -7.25 7.28 17.92
C GLY A 79 -6.37 6.12 18.40
N PHE A 80 -5.62 5.47 17.51
CA PHE A 80 -4.74 4.34 17.83
C PHE A 80 -3.28 4.77 17.92
N SER A 81 -2.72 4.81 19.12
CA SER A 81 -1.35 5.27 19.37
C SER A 81 -0.26 4.42 18.70
N SER A 82 -0.56 3.17 18.36
CA SER A 82 0.34 2.28 17.64
C SER A 82 0.42 2.56 16.14
N ILE A 83 -0.56 3.26 15.56
CA ILE A 83 -0.54 3.64 14.15
C ILE A 83 0.41 4.83 14.00
N LYS A 84 1.50 4.60 13.26
CA LYS A 84 2.56 5.58 13.02
C LYS A 84 2.75 5.89 11.54
N HIS A 85 1.98 5.20 10.69
CA HIS A 85 2.08 5.33 9.24
C HIS A 85 0.72 5.05 8.59
N LEU A 86 0.42 5.81 7.55
CA LEU A 86 -0.77 5.69 6.73
C LEU A 86 -0.35 5.60 5.25
N SER A 87 -0.81 4.57 4.57
CA SER A 87 -0.84 4.54 3.11
C SER A 87 -2.27 4.85 2.65
N ALA A 88 -2.47 5.93 1.93
CA ALA A 88 -3.78 6.31 1.41
C ALA A 88 -3.74 6.39 -0.12
N TYR A 89 -4.53 5.54 -0.76
CA TYR A 89 -4.55 5.39 -2.20
C TYR A 89 -5.88 5.89 -2.78
N ALA A 90 -5.82 6.71 -3.83
CA ALA A 90 -7.01 6.93 -4.65
C ALA A 90 -7.41 5.62 -5.33
N LEU A 91 -8.72 5.31 -5.34
CA LEU A 91 -9.20 4.13 -6.04
C LEU A 91 -8.85 4.23 -7.52
N THR A 92 -8.09 3.27 -8.02
CA THR A 92 -7.78 3.10 -9.44
C THR A 92 -8.47 1.84 -9.96
N ILE A 93 -9.07 1.94 -11.13
CA ILE A 93 -9.73 0.79 -11.78
C ILE A 93 -8.77 0.19 -12.79
N GLU A 94 -8.16 -0.92 -12.40
CA GLU A 94 -7.28 -1.68 -13.29
C GLU A 94 -8.09 -2.46 -14.34
N GLU A 95 -7.63 -2.43 -15.57
CA GLU A 95 -8.21 -3.23 -16.65
C GLU A 95 -8.27 -4.73 -16.29
N LYS A 96 -9.26 -5.44 -16.83
CA LYS A 96 -9.46 -6.88 -16.61
C LYS A 96 -9.83 -7.28 -15.18
N THR A 97 -10.19 -6.33 -14.31
CA THR A 97 -10.73 -6.60 -12.97
C THR A 97 -12.26 -6.71 -13.00
N VAL A 98 -12.82 -7.34 -11.95
CA VAL A 98 -14.27 -7.40 -11.75
C VAL A 98 -14.85 -5.98 -11.65
N LEU A 99 -14.15 -5.08 -10.96
CA LEU A 99 -14.56 -3.68 -10.80
C LEU A 99 -14.62 -2.95 -12.15
N ALA A 100 -13.62 -3.12 -13.01
CA ALA A 100 -13.64 -2.57 -14.38
C ALA A 100 -14.83 -3.09 -15.19
N HIS A 101 -15.12 -4.39 -15.08
CA HIS A 101 -16.28 -4.97 -15.76
C HIS A 101 -17.60 -4.38 -15.25
N GLN A 102 -17.76 -4.19 -13.95
CA GLN A 102 -18.96 -3.61 -13.35
C GLN A 102 -19.16 -2.14 -13.75
N VAL A 103 -18.10 -1.35 -13.80
CA VAL A 103 -18.16 0.04 -14.28
C VAL A 103 -18.51 0.08 -15.77
N ASN A 104 -17.87 -0.73 -16.60
CA ASN A 104 -18.18 -0.81 -18.04
C ASN A 104 -19.62 -1.26 -18.34
N LYS A 105 -20.24 -1.99 -17.42
CA LYS A 105 -21.65 -2.41 -17.48
C LYS A 105 -22.62 -1.41 -16.83
N ASN A 106 -22.14 -0.27 -16.34
CA ASN A 106 -22.92 0.70 -15.57
C ASN A 106 -23.62 0.10 -14.34
N ILE A 107 -23.08 -0.97 -13.75
CA ILE A 107 -23.54 -1.55 -12.48
C ILE A 107 -23.03 -0.70 -11.31
N ILE A 108 -21.82 -0.17 -11.44
CA ILE A 108 -21.18 0.74 -10.52
C ILE A 108 -20.90 2.05 -11.27
N PRO A 109 -21.09 3.22 -10.64
CA PRO A 109 -20.73 4.49 -11.25
C PRO A 109 -19.21 4.57 -11.51
N PRO A 110 -18.77 5.32 -12.51
CA PRO A 110 -17.36 5.58 -12.74
C PRO A 110 -16.75 6.33 -11.55
N ILE A 111 -15.41 6.31 -11.47
CA ILE A 111 -14.69 7.14 -10.49
C ILE A 111 -14.94 8.60 -10.81
N ASP A 112 -15.21 9.37 -9.78
CA ASP A 112 -15.31 10.82 -9.83
C ASP A 112 -13.95 11.41 -9.43
N GLU A 113 -13.20 11.90 -10.40
CA GLU A 113 -11.87 12.46 -10.20
C GLU A 113 -11.90 13.74 -9.38
N GLU A 114 -12.95 14.58 -9.52
CA GLU A 114 -13.11 15.80 -8.71
C GLU A 114 -13.31 15.44 -7.24
N LYS A 115 -14.14 14.46 -6.96
CA LYS A 115 -14.34 13.93 -5.61
C LYS A 115 -13.05 13.34 -5.04
N ALA A 116 -12.30 12.58 -5.83
CA ALA A 116 -11.02 12.04 -5.41
C ALA A 116 -10.02 13.17 -5.07
N ALA A 117 -9.98 14.24 -5.85
CA ALA A 117 -9.17 15.42 -5.57
C ALA A 117 -9.58 16.11 -4.27
N VAL A 118 -10.88 16.34 -4.04
CA VAL A 118 -11.38 16.90 -2.78
C VAL A 118 -10.99 16.03 -1.59
N GLN A 119 -11.10 14.69 -1.70
CA GLN A 119 -10.72 13.77 -0.63
C GLN A 119 -9.21 13.74 -0.42
N PHE A 120 -8.39 13.94 -1.45
CA PHE A 120 -6.96 14.14 -1.32
C PHE A 120 -6.63 15.42 -0.54
N ASP A 121 -7.27 16.54 -0.85
CA ASP A 121 -7.08 17.80 -0.11
C ASP A 121 -7.47 17.67 1.37
N LEU A 122 -8.56 16.95 1.66
CA LEU A 122 -8.96 16.63 3.03
C LEU A 122 -7.92 15.81 3.78
N LEU A 123 -7.31 14.84 3.10
CA LEU A 123 -6.22 14.04 3.64
C LEU A 123 -5.00 14.92 3.95
N GLN A 124 -4.54 15.73 2.99
CA GLN A 124 -3.38 16.61 3.18
C GLN A 124 -3.57 17.53 4.39
N LYS A 125 -4.76 18.16 4.47
CA LYS A 125 -5.10 19.03 5.60
C LYS A 125 -5.07 18.27 6.94
N HIS A 126 -5.65 17.08 6.98
CA HIS A 126 -5.64 16.25 8.19
C HIS A 126 -4.22 15.89 8.63
N ILE A 127 -3.36 15.48 7.68
CA ILE A 127 -1.94 15.14 7.92
C ILE A 127 -1.18 16.34 8.50
N GLU A 128 -1.40 17.54 7.95
CA GLU A 128 -0.81 18.78 8.47
C GLU A 128 -1.31 19.10 9.89
N GLU A 129 -2.61 19.00 10.15
CA GLU A 129 -3.24 19.26 11.46
C GLU A 129 -2.69 18.34 12.57
N ILE A 130 -2.40 17.07 12.27
CA ILE A 130 -1.83 16.12 13.23
C ILE A 130 -0.32 16.15 13.31
N GLY A 131 0.36 16.99 12.51
CA GLY A 131 1.81 17.14 12.52
C GLY A 131 2.58 15.95 11.94
N TRP A 132 1.96 15.18 11.08
CA TRP A 132 2.61 14.10 10.33
C TRP A 132 3.29 14.64 9.08
N GLU A 133 4.24 13.88 8.54
CA GLU A 133 4.90 14.20 7.29
C GLU A 133 4.30 13.42 6.11
N ALA A 134 4.04 14.12 5.00
CA ALA A 134 3.80 13.52 3.70
C ALA A 134 5.17 13.33 3.03
N TYR A 135 5.69 12.12 2.99
CA TYR A 135 7.03 11.90 2.46
C TYR A 135 7.03 11.39 1.02
N GLU A 136 5.87 11.05 0.51
CA GLU A 136 5.55 10.85 -0.90
C GLU A 136 4.02 10.93 -1.11
N ILE A 137 3.52 10.80 -2.33
CA ILE A 137 2.14 11.14 -2.70
C ILE A 137 1.06 10.32 -1.98
N SER A 138 1.36 9.08 -1.61
CA SER A 138 0.40 8.15 -1.01
C SER A 138 0.76 7.70 0.40
N ASN A 139 1.92 8.10 0.92
CA ASN A 139 2.41 7.62 2.22
C ASN A 139 2.74 8.77 3.17
N TYR A 140 2.20 8.65 4.36
CA TYR A 140 2.22 9.63 5.43
C TYR A 140 2.63 8.97 6.73
N CYS A 141 3.37 9.68 7.59
CA CYS A 141 3.77 9.08 8.85
C CYS A 141 4.05 10.13 9.94
N GLU A 142 4.01 9.68 11.19
CA GLU A 142 4.62 10.41 12.28
C GLU A 142 6.12 10.59 12.01
N ILE A 143 6.69 11.73 12.37
CA ILE A 143 8.10 12.05 12.10
C ILE A 143 9.01 10.93 12.63
N GLY A 144 9.88 10.42 11.77
CA GLY A 144 10.79 9.31 12.08
C GLY A 144 10.23 7.91 11.80
N HIS A 145 8.98 7.79 11.31
CA HIS A 145 8.32 6.50 11.05
C HIS A 145 8.11 6.17 9.56
N ARG A 146 8.91 6.78 8.67
CA ARG A 146 8.89 6.43 7.23
C ARG A 146 9.10 4.94 7.02
N ALA A 147 8.40 4.36 6.05
CA ALA A 147 8.64 2.99 5.64
C ALA A 147 9.99 2.89 4.91
N ILE A 148 10.98 2.29 5.57
CA ILE A 148 12.37 2.21 5.07
C ILE A 148 12.40 1.57 3.67
N HIS A 149 11.72 0.43 3.50
CA HIS A 149 11.72 -0.28 2.23
C HIS A 149 11.08 0.56 1.11
N ASN A 150 9.96 1.24 1.39
CA ASN A 150 9.32 2.15 0.43
C ASN A 150 10.25 3.33 0.08
N SER A 151 10.88 3.93 1.08
CA SER A 151 11.84 5.02 0.88
C SER A 151 13.06 4.60 0.04
N ASN A 152 13.45 3.34 0.11
CA ASN A 152 14.57 2.81 -0.67
C ASN A 152 14.27 2.84 -2.18
N TYR A 153 13.02 2.57 -2.59
CA TYR A 153 12.63 2.70 -4.00
C TYR A 153 12.80 4.14 -4.50
N TRP A 154 12.35 5.11 -3.70
CA TRP A 154 12.44 6.55 -4.03
C TRP A 154 13.87 7.09 -4.02
N ASN A 155 14.79 6.39 -3.36
CA ASN A 155 16.21 6.72 -3.29
C ASN A 155 17.07 5.87 -4.24
N PHE A 156 16.45 5.07 -5.12
CA PHE A 156 17.15 4.20 -6.06
C PHE A 156 18.18 3.26 -5.41
N LEU A 157 17.90 2.81 -4.19
CA LEU A 157 18.77 1.84 -3.53
C LEU A 157 18.53 0.43 -4.08
N PRO A 158 19.56 -0.43 -4.10
CA PRO A 158 19.41 -1.80 -4.54
C PRO A 158 18.46 -2.60 -3.65
N TYR A 159 17.73 -3.52 -4.25
CA TYR A 159 16.82 -4.41 -3.53
C TYR A 159 16.68 -5.76 -4.24
N PHE A 160 16.35 -6.79 -3.45
CA PHE A 160 16.08 -8.13 -3.95
C PHE A 160 14.61 -8.48 -3.81
N GLY A 161 14.01 -9.00 -4.88
CA GLY A 161 12.67 -9.53 -4.91
C GLY A 161 12.67 -11.06 -4.79
N PHE A 162 11.90 -11.58 -3.85
CA PHE A 162 11.73 -13.02 -3.64
C PHE A 162 10.30 -13.42 -4.00
N GLY A 163 10.17 -14.53 -4.72
CA GLY A 163 8.88 -15.06 -5.13
C GLY A 163 8.52 -14.74 -6.59
N PRO A 164 7.40 -15.32 -7.09
CA PRO A 164 6.89 -15.06 -8.43
C PRO A 164 6.57 -13.57 -8.61
N SER A 165 6.82 -13.03 -9.80
CA SER A 165 6.63 -11.61 -10.15
C SER A 165 7.48 -10.61 -9.37
N ALA A 166 8.28 -11.03 -8.41
CA ALA A 166 9.07 -10.11 -7.60
C ALA A 166 10.17 -9.46 -8.42
N HIS A 167 10.32 -8.15 -8.27
CA HIS A 167 11.32 -7.33 -8.94
C HIS A 167 12.56 -7.16 -8.07
N SER A 168 13.69 -6.98 -8.72
CA SER A 168 14.97 -6.65 -8.09
C SER A 168 15.65 -5.54 -8.88
N TYR A 169 16.52 -4.79 -8.22
CA TYR A 169 17.31 -3.73 -8.80
C TYR A 169 18.71 -3.74 -8.19
N ASP A 170 19.75 -3.60 -9.00
CA ASP A 170 21.13 -3.63 -8.54
C ASP A 170 21.64 -2.31 -7.95
N GLY A 171 20.88 -1.24 -8.10
CA GLY A 171 21.25 0.13 -7.68
C GLY A 171 21.99 0.92 -8.77
N GLU A 172 22.23 0.33 -9.94
CA GLU A 172 22.93 0.96 -11.07
C GLU A 172 22.04 1.01 -12.31
N ASN A 173 22.02 -0.04 -13.10
CA ASN A 173 21.32 -0.05 -14.38
C ASN A 173 20.58 -1.36 -14.68
N LEU A 174 20.65 -2.37 -13.83
CA LEU A 174 19.98 -3.64 -14.07
C LEU A 174 18.75 -3.80 -13.18
N ARG A 175 17.61 -3.99 -13.82
CA ARG A 175 16.37 -4.41 -13.19
C ARG A 175 16.00 -5.80 -13.70
N TYR A 176 15.53 -6.66 -12.83
CA TYR A 176 15.07 -7.98 -13.22
C TYR A 176 13.86 -8.40 -12.37
N TRP A 177 13.03 -9.26 -12.96
CA TRP A 177 11.86 -9.79 -12.27
C TRP A 177 11.68 -11.27 -12.54
N ASN A 178 11.17 -11.95 -11.53
CA ASN A 178 10.88 -13.36 -11.59
C ASN A 178 9.60 -13.62 -12.41
N GLN A 179 9.52 -14.79 -13.06
CA GLN A 179 8.32 -15.14 -13.82
C GLN A 179 7.06 -15.11 -12.97
N PRO A 180 5.92 -14.55 -13.48
CA PRO A 180 4.67 -14.42 -12.76
C PRO A 180 3.87 -15.75 -12.74
N ASN A 181 4.51 -16.85 -12.35
CA ASN A 181 3.91 -18.18 -12.30
C ASN A 181 4.49 -19.00 -11.15
N ASN A 182 3.68 -19.31 -10.14
CA ASN A 182 4.10 -20.02 -8.94
C ASN A 182 4.75 -21.37 -9.25
N ALA A 183 4.12 -22.20 -10.10
CA ALA A 183 4.64 -23.54 -10.40
C ALA A 183 5.99 -23.48 -11.11
N LYS A 184 6.14 -22.57 -12.08
CA LYS A 184 7.40 -22.38 -12.79
C LYS A 184 8.48 -21.84 -11.86
N TYR A 185 8.14 -20.89 -10.99
CA TYR A 185 9.09 -20.34 -10.02
C TYR A 185 9.60 -21.42 -9.06
N ILE A 186 8.70 -22.19 -8.45
CA ILE A 186 9.06 -23.30 -7.54
C ILE A 186 9.96 -24.32 -8.25
N SER A 187 9.54 -24.79 -9.42
CA SER A 187 10.33 -25.76 -10.19
C SER A 187 11.71 -25.22 -10.57
N ALA A 188 11.81 -23.93 -10.88
CA ALA A 188 13.08 -23.30 -11.19
C ALA A 188 14.04 -23.28 -9.98
N ILE A 189 13.52 -22.90 -8.81
CA ILE A 189 14.32 -22.90 -7.58
C ILE A 189 14.78 -24.31 -7.21
N GLU A 190 13.91 -25.31 -7.33
CA GLU A 190 14.26 -26.73 -7.07
C GLU A 190 15.36 -27.24 -8.01
N ASN A 191 15.34 -26.76 -9.26
CA ASN A 191 16.37 -27.09 -10.27
C ASN A 191 17.57 -26.15 -10.26
N GLN A 192 17.72 -25.29 -9.26
CA GLN A 192 18.80 -24.29 -9.13
C GLN A 192 18.92 -23.37 -10.37
N SER A 193 17.80 -23.11 -11.04
CA SER A 193 17.72 -22.16 -12.13
C SER A 193 16.91 -20.93 -11.68
N PHE A 194 17.23 -19.77 -12.30
CA PHE A 194 16.59 -18.51 -11.94
C PHE A 194 15.98 -17.89 -13.20
N PRO A 195 14.81 -18.36 -13.66
CA PRO A 195 14.15 -17.81 -14.84
C PRO A 195 13.64 -16.40 -14.49
N ARG A 196 14.35 -15.42 -14.96
CA ARG A 196 14.05 -14.01 -14.77
C ARG A 196 14.15 -13.26 -16.09
N GLU A 197 13.36 -12.26 -16.24
CA GLU A 197 13.52 -11.25 -17.28
C GLU A 197 14.44 -10.16 -16.77
N ILE A 198 15.23 -9.58 -17.68
CA ILE A 198 16.24 -8.57 -17.35
C ILE A 198 15.99 -7.37 -18.24
N GLU A 199 15.99 -6.20 -17.63
CA GLU A 199 15.94 -4.89 -18.27
C GLU A 199 17.24 -4.15 -17.95
N GLU A 200 17.92 -3.67 -18.98
CA GLU A 200 19.07 -2.79 -18.84
C GLU A 200 18.63 -1.36 -19.09
N LEU A 201 18.68 -0.54 -18.05
CA LEU A 201 18.27 0.86 -18.08
C LEU A 201 19.32 1.71 -18.76
N THR A 202 18.93 2.46 -19.77
CA THR A 202 19.80 3.47 -20.37
C THR A 202 19.95 4.69 -19.45
N GLU A 203 20.92 5.57 -19.75
CA GLU A 203 21.05 6.85 -19.03
C GLU A 203 19.78 7.69 -19.14
N ILE A 204 19.09 7.64 -20.28
CA ILE A 204 17.84 8.38 -20.51
C ILE A 204 16.71 7.81 -19.65
N ASP A 205 16.59 6.47 -19.55
CA ASP A 205 15.58 5.82 -18.70
C ASP A 205 15.79 6.22 -17.24
N ARG A 206 17.02 6.14 -16.76
CA ARG A 206 17.38 6.54 -15.39
C ARG A 206 17.09 8.01 -15.11
N LEU A 207 17.38 8.91 -16.06
CA LEU A 207 17.06 10.35 -15.93
C LEU A 207 15.55 10.57 -15.85
N ASN A 208 14.78 9.93 -16.74
CA ASN A 208 13.33 10.04 -16.77
C ASN A 208 12.71 9.53 -15.45
N GLU A 209 13.16 8.37 -14.97
CA GLU A 209 12.70 7.83 -13.69
C GLU A 209 13.07 8.75 -12.51
N TYR A 210 14.29 9.29 -12.50
CA TYR A 210 14.70 10.26 -11.48
C TYR A 210 13.80 11.50 -11.45
N ILE A 211 13.52 12.08 -12.60
CA ILE A 211 12.62 13.26 -12.72
C ILE A 211 11.22 12.87 -12.20
N MET A 212 10.66 11.76 -12.68
CA MET A 212 9.35 11.28 -12.27
C MET A 212 9.24 11.08 -10.76
N VAL A 213 10.24 10.46 -10.14
CA VAL A 213 10.28 10.22 -8.69
C VAL A 213 10.42 11.51 -7.89
N LYS A 214 11.16 12.50 -8.39
CA LYS A 214 11.35 13.80 -7.69
C LYS A 214 10.16 14.75 -7.79
N LEU A 215 9.23 14.48 -8.70
CA LEU A 215 7.97 15.23 -8.83
C LEU A 215 6.82 14.67 -7.97
N ARG A 216 7.03 13.59 -7.24
CA ARG A 216 6.01 12.92 -6.39
C ARG A 216 5.96 13.44 -4.96
#